data_3e26ea96793d1ff3ed35bdcd301d4135
#
_entry.id   3e26ea96793d1ff3ed35bdcd301d4135
#
_cell.length_a   1.000
_cell.length_b   1.000
_cell.length_c   1.000
_cell.angle_alpha   90.00
_cell.angle_beta   90.00
_cell.angle_gamma   90.00
#
_symmetry.space_group_name_H-M   'P 1'
#
loop_
_entity.id
_entity.type
_entity.pdbx_description
1 polymer ?
#
loop_
_entity_poly.entity_id
_entity_poly.type
_entity_poly.pdbx_seq_one_letter_code
_entity_poly.pdbx_strand_id
1 'polypeptide(L)'
;MIAIVRTTHDKTGKLKILNAICKVYLTVIRGTPVVVQLMIIYFIIFGSVDISKVVVAIVAFGINSGAYVAEIFRSGIMSIDNGQFEAGRSLGFNYAQTMMYIVMPQAFKNVLPTLCNEFISLLKETSVSGYIALQDLTKGGDIIRSRTYDAFMPLIAVALIYLAMVMIFTKLVSLLERRLRNSDH
;
A
#
# COMPACT_ATOMS: atom_id res chain seq x y z
N MET A 1 -11.69 -4.71 -3.58
CA MET A 1 -12.10 -5.94 -4.27
C MET A 1 -11.31 -7.16 -3.79
N ILE A 2 -9.98 -7.22 -3.95
CA ILE A 2 -9.15 -8.39 -3.54
C ILE A 2 -9.36 -8.80 -2.07
N ALA A 3 -9.32 -7.85 -1.14
CA ALA A 3 -9.57 -8.10 0.27
C ALA A 3 -10.93 -8.77 0.52
N ILE A 4 -12.00 -8.27 -0.10
CA ILE A 4 -13.35 -8.81 0.04
C ILE A 4 -13.45 -10.23 -0.52
N VAL A 5 -12.89 -10.48 -1.70
CA VAL A 5 -12.85 -11.82 -2.32
C VAL A 5 -12.18 -12.82 -1.39
N ARG A 6 -11.01 -12.48 -0.86
CA ARG A 6 -10.26 -13.34 0.04
C ARG A 6 -10.98 -13.56 1.36
N THR A 7 -11.50 -12.51 1.99
CA THR A 7 -12.26 -12.64 3.24
C THR A 7 -13.53 -13.45 3.05
N THR A 8 -14.25 -13.26 1.93
CA THR A 8 -15.45 -14.06 1.63
C THR A 8 -15.09 -15.51 1.43
N HIS A 9 -13.98 -15.82 0.74
CA HIS A 9 -13.50 -17.19 0.59
C HIS A 9 -13.14 -17.80 1.95
N ASP A 10 -12.38 -17.09 2.79
CA ASP A 10 -11.92 -17.57 4.09
C ASP A 10 -13.10 -17.85 5.04
N LYS A 11 -14.21 -17.08 4.95
CA LYS A 11 -15.40 -17.25 5.80
C LYS A 11 -16.49 -18.17 5.22
N THR A 12 -16.60 -18.30 3.91
CA THR A 12 -17.73 -19.02 3.27
C THR A 12 -17.29 -20.16 2.35
N GLY A 13 -16.01 -20.31 2.05
CA GLY A 13 -15.48 -21.28 1.09
C GLY A 13 -15.86 -21.00 -0.38
N LYS A 14 -16.58 -19.89 -0.66
CA LYS A 14 -16.99 -19.50 -2.02
C LYS A 14 -15.85 -18.78 -2.76
N LEU A 15 -16.01 -18.58 -4.07
CA LEU A 15 -15.06 -17.81 -4.91
C LEU A 15 -13.65 -18.44 -5.01
N LYS A 16 -13.53 -19.76 -5.01
CA LYS A 16 -12.23 -20.48 -5.00
C LYS A 16 -11.28 -20.04 -6.13
N ILE A 17 -11.78 -19.96 -7.37
CA ILE A 17 -10.97 -19.59 -8.54
C ILE A 17 -10.48 -18.15 -8.41
N LEU A 18 -11.38 -17.22 -8.07
CA LEU A 18 -11.04 -15.81 -7.92
C LEU A 18 -10.06 -15.58 -6.75
N ASN A 19 -10.23 -16.32 -5.65
CA ASN A 19 -9.28 -16.31 -4.54
C ASN A 19 -7.90 -16.85 -4.95
N ALA A 20 -7.83 -17.90 -5.79
CA ALA A 20 -6.56 -18.42 -6.31
C ALA A 20 -5.83 -17.37 -7.14
N ILE A 21 -6.52 -16.69 -8.04
CA ILE A 21 -5.95 -15.58 -8.85
C ILE A 21 -5.44 -14.46 -7.93
N CYS A 22 -6.24 -14.05 -6.95
CA CYS A 22 -5.82 -13.04 -5.98
C CYS A 22 -4.58 -13.47 -5.18
N LYS A 23 -4.50 -14.75 -4.77
CA LYS A 23 -3.32 -15.29 -4.08
C LYS A 23 -2.07 -15.23 -4.96
N VAL A 24 -2.17 -15.65 -6.22
CA VAL A 24 -1.03 -15.58 -7.16
C VAL A 24 -0.55 -14.14 -7.30
N TYR A 25 -1.46 -13.19 -7.56
CA TYR A 25 -1.11 -11.78 -7.63
C TYR A 25 -0.37 -11.30 -6.38
N LEU A 26 -0.92 -11.55 -5.19
CA LEU A 26 -0.32 -11.12 -3.93
C LEU A 26 1.04 -11.78 -3.68
N THR A 27 1.18 -13.07 -4.01
CA THR A 27 2.44 -13.81 -3.83
C THR A 27 3.52 -13.26 -4.74
N VAL A 28 3.22 -13.03 -6.02
CA VAL A 28 4.19 -12.51 -6.99
C VAL A 28 4.59 -11.08 -6.63
N ILE A 29 3.61 -10.19 -6.41
CA ILE A 29 3.88 -8.77 -6.20
C ILE A 29 4.60 -8.53 -4.86
N ARG A 30 4.17 -9.18 -3.78
CA ARG A 30 4.81 -9.02 -2.47
C ARG A 30 6.07 -9.86 -2.28
N GLY A 31 6.28 -10.84 -3.14
CA GLY A 31 7.47 -11.72 -3.14
C GLY A 31 8.60 -11.25 -4.03
N THR A 32 8.42 -10.16 -4.80
CA THR A 32 9.46 -9.62 -5.69
C THR A 32 9.78 -8.16 -5.36
N PRO A 33 11.04 -7.71 -5.54
CA PRO A 33 11.42 -6.32 -5.24
C PRO A 33 10.71 -5.32 -6.15
N VAL A 34 10.21 -4.23 -5.57
CA VAL A 34 9.48 -3.17 -6.31
C VAL A 34 10.34 -2.55 -7.43
N VAL A 35 11.64 -2.41 -7.22
CA VAL A 35 12.55 -1.89 -8.25
C VAL A 35 12.59 -2.79 -9.48
N VAL A 36 12.59 -4.10 -9.30
CA VAL A 36 12.56 -5.07 -10.41
C VAL A 36 11.21 -5.00 -11.13
N GLN A 37 10.10 -4.89 -10.41
CA GLN A 37 8.77 -4.70 -10.99
C GLN A 37 8.70 -3.42 -11.82
N LEU A 38 9.22 -2.30 -11.30
CA LEU A 38 9.30 -1.02 -12.01
C LEU A 38 10.08 -1.16 -13.33
N MET A 39 11.24 -1.83 -13.28
CA MET A 39 12.07 -2.06 -14.47
C MET A 39 11.38 -2.97 -15.49
N ILE A 40 10.75 -4.05 -15.07
CA ILE A 40 9.97 -4.94 -15.94
C ILE A 40 8.85 -4.16 -16.64
N ILE A 41 8.08 -3.37 -15.87
CA ILE A 41 6.96 -2.60 -16.40
C ILE A 41 7.47 -1.56 -17.40
N TYR A 42 8.56 -0.87 -17.09
CA TYR A 42 9.11 0.17 -17.97
C TYR A 42 9.77 -0.40 -19.22
N PHE A 43 10.73 -1.33 -19.08
CA PHE A 43 11.55 -1.79 -20.19
C PHE A 43 10.91 -2.90 -21.02
N ILE A 44 10.04 -3.73 -20.43
CA ILE A 44 9.45 -4.89 -21.11
C ILE A 44 8.00 -4.59 -21.52
N ILE A 45 7.15 -4.15 -20.57
CA ILE A 45 5.72 -3.97 -20.87
C ILE A 45 5.49 -2.71 -21.71
N PHE A 46 6.09 -1.59 -21.33
CA PHE A 46 5.95 -0.31 -22.01
C PHE A 46 7.15 0.05 -22.90
N GLY A 47 8.13 -0.84 -23.09
CA GLY A 47 9.38 -0.54 -23.79
C GLY A 47 9.21 -0.13 -25.26
N SER A 48 8.10 -0.54 -25.89
CA SER A 48 7.77 -0.17 -27.28
C SER A 48 6.69 0.92 -27.39
N VAL A 49 6.27 1.50 -26.25
CA VAL A 49 5.18 2.49 -26.22
C VAL A 49 5.76 3.84 -25.78
N ASP A 50 5.47 4.88 -26.52
CA ASP A 50 5.85 6.25 -26.13
C ASP A 50 4.89 6.75 -25.03
N ILE A 51 5.26 6.48 -23.79
CA ILE A 51 4.48 6.85 -22.60
C ILE A 51 5.38 7.58 -21.60
N SER A 52 4.81 8.54 -20.88
CA SER A 52 5.52 9.25 -19.83
C SER A 52 6.02 8.30 -18.73
N LYS A 53 7.29 8.43 -18.35
CA LYS A 53 7.90 7.68 -17.24
C LYS A 53 7.13 7.84 -15.92
N VAL A 54 6.53 9.00 -15.70
CA VAL A 54 5.69 9.25 -14.51
C VAL A 54 4.48 8.34 -14.51
N VAL A 55 3.80 8.16 -15.65
CA VAL A 55 2.64 7.26 -15.77
C VAL A 55 3.07 5.81 -15.51
N VAL A 56 4.20 5.39 -16.07
CA VAL A 56 4.74 4.05 -15.81
C VAL A 56 5.04 3.84 -14.33
N ALA A 57 5.65 4.83 -13.68
CA ALA A 57 5.93 4.78 -12.23
C ALA A 57 4.63 4.69 -11.41
N ILE A 58 3.61 5.49 -11.75
CA ILE A 58 2.29 5.42 -11.09
C ILE A 58 1.68 4.03 -11.22
N VAL A 59 1.73 3.44 -12.42
CA VAL A 59 1.22 2.07 -12.64
C VAL A 59 2.01 1.04 -11.83
N ALA A 60 3.34 1.10 -11.85
CA ALA A 60 4.20 0.15 -11.16
C ALA A 60 4.02 0.20 -9.64
N PHE A 61 4.12 1.39 -9.05
CA PHE A 61 3.92 1.58 -7.61
C PHE A 61 2.46 1.35 -7.19
N GLY A 62 1.50 1.68 -8.06
CA GLY A 62 0.08 1.42 -7.82
C GLY A 62 -0.23 -0.08 -7.78
N ILE A 63 0.35 -0.89 -8.66
CA ILE A 63 0.21 -2.36 -8.65
C ILE A 63 0.86 -2.92 -7.37
N ASN A 64 2.04 -2.44 -7.00
CA ASN A 64 2.75 -2.90 -5.82
C ASN A 64 2.00 -2.54 -4.55
N SER A 65 1.74 -1.25 -4.30
CA SER A 65 1.02 -0.79 -3.10
C SER A 65 -0.40 -1.34 -3.03
N GLY A 66 -1.07 -1.55 -4.17
CA GLY A 66 -2.38 -2.19 -4.25
C GLY A 66 -2.40 -3.60 -3.63
N ALA A 67 -1.31 -4.35 -3.72
CA ALA A 67 -1.19 -5.65 -3.08
C ALA A 67 -1.08 -5.54 -1.53
N TYR A 68 -0.28 -4.57 -1.04
CA TYR A 68 -0.17 -4.32 0.40
C TYR A 68 -1.48 -3.78 0.98
N VAL A 69 -2.10 -2.80 0.32
CA VAL A 69 -3.40 -2.24 0.71
C VAL A 69 -4.49 -3.33 0.75
N ALA A 70 -4.51 -4.25 -0.22
CA ALA A 70 -5.46 -5.36 -0.20
C ALA A 70 -5.29 -6.26 1.03
N GLU A 71 -4.05 -6.53 1.44
CA GLU A 71 -3.79 -7.35 2.63
C GLU A 71 -4.07 -6.59 3.93
N ILE A 72 -3.79 -5.28 3.98
CA ILE A 72 -4.16 -4.42 5.10
C ILE A 72 -5.68 -4.45 5.33
N PHE A 73 -6.47 -4.26 4.28
CA PHE A 73 -7.94 -4.36 4.38
C PHE A 73 -8.40 -5.75 4.79
N ARG A 74 -7.81 -6.82 4.22
CA ARG A 74 -8.15 -8.17 4.62
C ARG A 74 -7.89 -8.41 6.10
N SER A 75 -6.72 -8.01 6.58
CA SER A 75 -6.35 -8.11 8.00
C SER A 75 -7.29 -7.31 8.89
N GLY A 76 -7.65 -6.09 8.51
CA GLY A 76 -8.58 -5.26 9.26
C GLY A 76 -9.99 -5.85 9.35
N ILE A 77 -10.50 -6.47 8.26
CA ILE A 77 -11.80 -7.16 8.31
C ILE A 77 -11.72 -8.41 9.20
N MET A 78 -10.61 -9.14 9.13
CA MET A 78 -10.41 -10.34 9.93
C MET A 78 -10.17 -10.06 11.42
N SER A 79 -9.77 -8.84 11.79
CA SER A 79 -9.59 -8.42 13.18
C SER A 79 -10.91 -8.11 13.89
N ILE A 80 -12.02 -8.02 13.17
CA ILE A 80 -13.33 -7.77 13.77
C ILE A 80 -13.84 -9.07 14.41
N ASP A 81 -14.29 -8.94 15.65
CA ASP A 81 -14.83 -10.06 16.42
C ASP A 81 -15.97 -10.78 15.69
N ASN A 82 -15.96 -12.10 15.73
CA ASN A 82 -17.00 -12.91 15.09
C ASN A 82 -18.39 -12.68 15.70
N GLY A 83 -18.47 -12.27 16.97
CA GLY A 83 -19.71 -11.87 17.61
C GLY A 83 -20.44 -10.74 16.90
N GLN A 84 -19.72 -9.85 16.17
CA GLN A 84 -20.34 -8.82 15.34
C GLN A 84 -21.13 -9.41 14.17
N PHE A 85 -20.67 -10.53 13.62
CA PHE A 85 -21.42 -11.28 12.58
C PHE A 85 -22.63 -12.01 13.16
N GLU A 86 -22.50 -12.52 14.37
CA GLU A 86 -23.62 -13.19 15.09
C GLU A 86 -24.68 -12.16 15.49
N ALA A 87 -24.27 -11.02 16.02
CA ALA A 87 -25.17 -9.90 16.35
C ALA A 87 -25.93 -9.41 15.11
N GLY A 88 -25.25 -9.26 13.96
CA GLY A 88 -25.89 -8.91 12.71
C GLY A 88 -26.96 -9.90 12.28
N ARG A 89 -26.67 -11.21 12.40
CA ARG A 89 -27.64 -12.28 12.10
C ARG A 89 -28.84 -12.24 13.04
N SER A 90 -28.61 -11.99 14.33
CA SER A 90 -29.67 -11.86 15.33
C SER A 90 -30.61 -10.69 15.04
N LEU A 91 -30.09 -9.63 14.40
CA LEU A 91 -30.89 -8.50 13.89
C LEU A 91 -31.56 -8.79 12.54
N GLY A 92 -31.45 -10.01 11.99
CA GLY A 92 -32.03 -10.40 10.72
C GLY A 92 -31.25 -9.96 9.48
N PHE A 93 -30.03 -9.44 9.65
CA PHE A 93 -29.18 -9.04 8.53
C PHE A 93 -28.60 -10.26 7.80
N ASN A 94 -28.58 -10.21 6.47
CA ASN A 94 -27.81 -11.15 5.69
C ASN A 94 -26.32 -10.81 5.76
N TYR A 95 -25.46 -11.70 5.24
CA TYR A 95 -24.01 -11.53 5.27
C TYR A 95 -23.53 -10.18 4.67
N ALA A 96 -24.10 -9.78 3.53
CA ALA A 96 -23.72 -8.54 2.87
C ALA A 96 -24.12 -7.30 3.68
N GLN A 97 -25.30 -7.31 4.28
CA GLN A 97 -25.77 -6.24 5.16
C GLN A 97 -24.92 -6.15 6.43
N THR A 98 -24.66 -7.29 7.09
CA THR A 98 -23.76 -7.33 8.25
C THR A 98 -22.37 -6.80 7.91
N MET A 99 -21.82 -7.25 6.78
CA MET A 99 -20.54 -6.77 6.29
C MET A 99 -20.54 -5.25 6.09
N MET A 100 -21.56 -4.71 5.41
CA MET A 100 -21.58 -3.31 5.02
C MET A 100 -21.90 -2.36 6.18
N TYR A 101 -22.86 -2.73 7.04
CA TYR A 101 -23.36 -1.82 8.08
C TYR A 101 -22.68 -1.98 9.44
N ILE A 102 -22.11 -3.15 9.72
CA ILE A 102 -21.50 -3.43 11.03
C ILE A 102 -19.98 -3.59 10.91
N VAL A 103 -19.52 -4.50 10.04
CA VAL A 103 -18.11 -4.91 10.00
C VAL A 103 -17.24 -3.86 9.29
N MET A 104 -17.63 -3.38 8.11
CA MET A 104 -16.82 -2.46 7.31
C MET A 104 -16.53 -1.13 8.01
N PRO A 105 -17.49 -0.47 8.68
CA PRO A 105 -17.20 0.78 9.42
C PRO A 105 -16.14 0.57 10.51
N GLN A 106 -16.22 -0.53 11.26
CA GLN A 106 -15.25 -0.87 12.30
C GLN A 106 -13.90 -1.24 11.70
N ALA A 107 -13.90 -2.10 10.67
CA ALA A 107 -12.68 -2.49 9.96
C ALA A 107 -11.93 -1.29 9.36
N PHE A 108 -12.66 -0.31 8.82
CA PHE A 108 -12.06 0.89 8.25
C PHE A 108 -11.30 1.71 9.30
N LYS A 109 -11.84 1.87 10.50
CA LYS A 109 -11.13 2.54 11.60
C LYS A 109 -9.83 1.81 11.96
N ASN A 110 -9.86 0.47 12.05
CA ASN A 110 -8.69 -0.35 12.37
C ASN A 110 -7.62 -0.31 11.27
N VAL A 111 -8.04 -0.17 10.01
CA VAL A 111 -7.17 -0.18 8.83
C VAL A 111 -6.50 1.17 8.60
N LEU A 112 -7.15 2.27 8.93
CA LEU A 112 -6.72 3.62 8.58
C LEU A 112 -5.30 3.97 9.06
N PRO A 113 -4.88 3.66 10.30
CA PRO A 113 -3.50 3.89 10.73
C PRO A 113 -2.47 3.13 9.89
N THR A 114 -2.77 1.86 9.59
CA THR A 114 -1.88 1.01 8.79
C THR A 114 -1.79 1.49 7.34
N LEU A 115 -2.89 1.99 6.76
CA LEU A 115 -2.87 2.63 5.43
C LEU A 115 -2.02 3.90 5.41
N CYS A 116 -2.07 4.70 6.46
CA CYS A 116 -1.23 5.88 6.56
C CYS A 116 0.26 5.50 6.65
N ASN A 117 0.59 4.43 7.36
CA ASN A 117 1.95 3.90 7.42
C ASN A 117 2.40 3.31 6.06
N GLU A 118 1.50 2.67 5.33
CA GLU A 118 1.76 2.22 3.95
C GLU A 118 2.09 3.39 3.01
N PHE A 119 1.35 4.51 3.13
CA PHE A 119 1.65 5.73 2.39
C PHE A 119 3.07 6.26 2.68
N ILE A 120 3.48 6.27 3.96
CA ILE A 120 4.85 6.68 4.35
C ILE A 120 5.89 5.71 3.77
N SER A 121 5.59 4.42 3.71
CA SER A 121 6.46 3.42 3.10
C SER A 121 6.58 3.63 1.59
N LEU A 122 5.46 3.85 0.91
CA LEU A 122 5.42 4.13 -0.52
C LEU A 122 6.23 5.37 -0.90
N LEU A 123 6.18 6.43 -0.08
CA LEU A 123 6.98 7.64 -0.28
C LEU A 123 8.49 7.33 -0.30
N LYS A 124 8.96 6.41 0.54
CA LYS A 124 10.37 5.96 0.53
C LYS A 124 10.66 5.04 -0.66
N GLU A 125 9.73 4.15 -0.98
CA GLU A 125 9.88 3.21 -2.10
C GLU A 125 9.97 3.91 -3.46
N THR A 126 9.30 5.04 -3.65
CA THR A 126 9.42 5.83 -4.88
C THR A 126 10.84 6.35 -5.13
N SER A 127 11.72 6.33 -4.12
CA SER A 127 13.16 6.69 -4.25
C SER A 127 13.95 5.84 -5.26
N VAL A 128 13.40 4.71 -5.71
CA VAL A 128 13.99 3.88 -6.74
C VAL A 128 13.58 4.29 -8.17
N SER A 129 12.79 5.33 -8.35
CA SER A 129 12.34 5.82 -9.68
C SER A 129 13.51 6.23 -10.59
N GLY A 130 14.64 6.56 -10.02
CA GLY A 130 15.89 6.86 -10.75
C GLY A 130 16.36 5.71 -11.65
N TYR A 131 15.98 4.45 -11.39
CA TYR A 131 16.31 3.30 -12.23
C TYR A 131 15.67 3.32 -13.62
N ILE A 132 14.57 4.05 -13.78
CA ILE A 132 13.95 4.34 -15.10
C ILE A 132 14.28 5.74 -15.59
N ALA A 133 15.34 6.36 -15.05
CA ALA A 133 15.77 7.73 -15.36
C ALA A 133 14.67 8.79 -15.10
N LEU A 134 13.81 8.57 -14.11
CA LEU A 134 12.92 9.59 -13.56
C LEU A 134 13.72 10.40 -12.53
N GLN A 135 13.61 11.74 -12.61
CA GLN A 135 14.35 12.62 -11.71
C GLN A 135 13.57 12.78 -10.40
N ASP A 136 13.88 11.94 -9.45
CA ASP A 136 13.44 12.04 -8.06
C ASP A 136 14.54 12.65 -7.16
N LEU A 137 14.26 12.77 -5.87
CA LEU A 137 15.23 13.31 -4.89
C LEU A 137 16.53 12.49 -4.84
N THR A 138 16.42 11.16 -4.87
CA THR A 138 17.57 10.25 -4.84
C THR A 138 18.42 10.41 -6.11
N LYS A 139 17.77 10.48 -7.27
CA LYS A 139 18.46 10.72 -8.55
C LYS A 139 19.13 12.09 -8.59
N GLY A 140 18.50 13.11 -7.99
CA GLY A 140 19.11 14.44 -7.80
C GLY A 140 20.40 14.36 -7.00
N GLY A 141 20.41 13.65 -5.89
CA GLY A 141 21.60 13.39 -5.08
C GLY A 141 22.69 12.64 -5.85
N ASP A 142 22.30 11.63 -6.64
CA ASP A 142 23.22 10.85 -7.49
C ASP A 142 23.88 11.71 -8.59
N ILE A 143 23.13 12.63 -9.20
CA ILE A 143 23.66 13.59 -10.18
C ILE A 143 24.69 14.53 -9.52
N ILE A 144 24.41 15.04 -8.33
CA ILE A 144 25.37 15.89 -7.60
C ILE A 144 26.62 15.10 -7.26
N ARG A 145 26.46 13.89 -6.70
CA ARG A 145 27.56 12.96 -6.39
C ARG A 145 28.46 12.72 -7.60
N SER A 146 27.88 12.45 -8.76
CA SER A 146 28.64 12.18 -9.98
C SER A 146 29.39 13.39 -10.53
N ARG A 147 28.92 14.62 -10.26
CA ARG A 147 29.54 15.87 -10.70
C ARG A 147 30.65 16.36 -9.75
N THR A 148 30.45 16.13 -8.45
CA THR A 148 31.37 16.62 -7.41
C THR A 148 32.42 15.57 -7.02
N TYR A 149 32.24 14.32 -7.42
CA TYR A 149 33.04 13.17 -6.96
C TYR A 149 33.03 12.98 -5.43
N ASP A 150 32.06 13.63 -4.75
CA ASP A 150 31.82 13.48 -3.31
C ASP A 150 30.52 12.72 -3.11
N ALA A 151 30.59 11.56 -2.45
CA ALA A 151 29.42 10.74 -2.14
C ALA A 151 28.78 11.10 -0.80
N PHE A 152 29.59 11.59 0.16
CA PHE A 152 29.13 11.77 1.53
C PHE A 152 28.05 12.86 1.65
N MET A 153 28.36 14.08 1.24
CA MET A 153 27.45 15.22 1.39
C MET A 153 26.11 15.05 0.64
N PRO A 154 26.08 14.67 -0.65
CA PRO A 154 24.80 14.52 -1.37
C PRO A 154 23.93 13.40 -0.80
N LEU A 155 24.52 12.24 -0.42
CA LEU A 155 23.74 11.13 0.10
C LEU A 155 23.20 11.41 1.50
N ILE A 156 23.98 12.05 2.36
CA ILE A 156 23.51 12.48 3.70
C ILE A 156 22.40 13.52 3.55
N ALA A 157 22.53 14.49 2.64
CA ALA A 157 21.50 15.50 2.39
C ALA A 157 20.18 14.83 1.95
N VAL A 158 20.22 13.89 1.00
CA VAL A 158 19.06 13.12 0.57
C VAL A 158 18.43 12.34 1.73
N ALA A 159 19.25 11.66 2.53
CA ALA A 159 18.79 10.92 3.70
C ALA A 159 18.08 11.81 4.73
N LEU A 160 18.66 12.98 5.03
CA LEU A 160 18.06 13.95 5.97
C LEU A 160 16.74 14.53 5.45
N ILE A 161 16.62 14.80 4.14
CA ILE A 161 15.38 15.27 3.55
C ILE A 161 14.29 14.21 3.65
N TYR A 162 14.59 12.93 3.31
CA TYR A 162 13.63 11.83 3.49
C TYR A 162 13.26 11.66 4.96
N LEU A 163 14.22 11.72 5.87
CA LEU A 163 13.97 11.63 7.31
C LEU A 163 13.01 12.73 7.78
N ALA A 164 13.27 13.98 7.37
CA ALA A 164 12.40 15.12 7.72
C ALA A 164 10.97 14.92 7.19
N MET A 165 10.81 14.49 5.93
CA MET A 165 9.49 14.20 5.35
C MET A 165 8.78 13.07 6.13
N VAL A 166 9.46 11.97 6.40
CA VAL A 166 8.90 10.83 7.15
C VAL A 166 8.49 11.27 8.57
N MET A 167 9.32 12.04 9.27
CA MET A 167 8.97 12.56 10.60
C MET A 167 7.72 13.43 10.60
N ILE A 168 7.58 14.31 9.60
CA ILE A 168 6.38 15.17 9.44
C ILE A 168 5.14 14.29 9.22
N PHE A 169 5.18 13.35 8.27
CA PHE A 169 4.04 12.48 7.99
C PHE A 169 3.71 11.57 9.19
N THR A 170 4.71 10.99 9.84
CA THR A 170 4.49 10.17 11.05
C THR A 170 3.79 10.96 12.16
N LYS A 171 4.18 12.22 12.36
CA LYS A 171 3.52 13.10 13.33
C LYS A 171 2.06 13.38 12.95
N LEU A 172 1.77 13.62 11.66
CA LEU A 172 0.40 13.81 11.19
C LEU A 172 -0.45 12.54 11.38
N VAL A 173 0.12 11.36 11.06
CA VAL A 173 -0.54 10.07 11.29
C VAL A 173 -0.85 9.85 12.77
N SER A 174 0.11 10.10 13.66
CA SER A 174 -0.10 9.97 15.11
C SER A 174 -1.22 10.89 15.64
N LEU A 175 -1.36 12.09 15.09
CA LEU A 175 -2.47 12.99 15.43
C LEU A 175 -3.82 12.42 14.95
N LEU A 176 -3.86 11.83 13.75
CA LEU A 176 -5.04 11.16 13.21
C LEU A 176 -5.45 9.96 14.08
N GLU A 177 -4.50 9.10 14.44
CA GLU A 177 -4.72 7.94 15.32
C GLU A 177 -5.33 8.33 16.67
N ARG A 178 -4.79 9.39 17.29
CA ARG A 178 -5.34 9.91 18.55
C ARG A 178 -6.80 10.37 18.41
N ARG A 179 -7.13 11.05 17.30
CA ARG A 179 -8.52 11.48 17.04
C ARG A 179 -9.46 10.30 16.83
N LEU A 180 -9.05 9.29 16.09
CA LEU A 180 -9.85 8.08 15.86
C LEU A 180 -10.13 7.33 17.16
N ARG A 181 -9.13 7.13 18.00
CA ARG A 181 -9.28 6.47 19.30
C ARG A 181 -10.21 7.21 20.25
N ASN A 182 -10.19 8.55 20.23
CA ASN A 182 -11.08 9.36 21.08
C ASN A 182 -12.54 9.39 20.58
N SER A 183 -12.81 8.91 19.36
CA SER A 183 -14.19 8.84 18.82
C SER A 183 -14.91 7.53 19.17
N ASP A 184 -14.24 6.61 19.89
CA ASP A 184 -14.83 5.33 20.32
C ASP A 184 -15.34 5.36 21.78
N HIS A 185 -15.29 6.54 22.40
CA HIS A 185 -15.89 6.89 23.69
C HIS A 185 -17.00 7.92 23.47
#